data_622bc5c4b1b721ebe450cc608ebe18fe
#
_entry.id   622bc5c4b1b721ebe450cc608ebe18fe
#
_cell.length_a   1.000
_cell.length_b   1.000
_cell.length_c   1.000
_cell.angle_alpha   90.00
_cell.angle_beta   90.00
_cell.angle_gamma   90.00
#
_symmetry.space_group_name_H-M   'P 1'
#
loop_
_entity.id
_entity.type
_entity.pdbx_description
1 polymer ?
#
loop_
_entity_poly.entity_id
_entity_poly.type
_entity_poly.pdbx_seq_one_letter_code
_entity_poly.pdbx_strand_id
1 'polypeptide(L)'
;RILTITDPGPSADPVIFGIFSHFEILLAATYQGVGERAVEVAAEHVATRRSVKNQTTYSNDPDIRWRIAEAALIMNAVGPQIRELARDIDEGVDRGRSWMPQLSAAKNAAAEATLRAVEQAMRACGGSAYYNTHELSRLYRDALAGLFQPSDQESLHAAWANLILGPIEKAQ
;
A
#
# COMPACT_ATOMS: atom_id res chain seq x y z
N ARG A 1 0.06 -17.13 29.12
CA ARG A 1 1.53 -17.15 29.19
C ARG A 1 2.05 -15.77 28.83
N ILE A 2 2.86 -15.14 29.72
CA ILE A 2 3.54 -13.88 29.44
C ILE A 2 4.79 -14.23 28.63
N LEU A 3 5.01 -13.56 27.48
CA LEU A 3 6.16 -13.75 26.60
C LEU A 3 7.28 -12.76 26.94
N THR A 4 6.90 -11.52 27.23
CA THR A 4 7.83 -10.47 27.60
C THR A 4 7.14 -9.41 28.47
N ILE A 5 7.91 -8.62 29.20
CA ILE A 5 7.46 -7.45 29.95
C ILE A 5 8.42 -6.31 29.61
N THR A 6 7.88 -5.20 29.11
CA THR A 6 8.65 -4.01 28.75
C THR A 6 8.07 -2.78 29.42
N ASP A 7 8.89 -1.76 29.61
CA ASP A 7 8.42 -0.43 30.03
C ASP A 7 7.59 0.21 28.90
N PRO A 8 6.66 1.13 29.25
CA PRO A 8 5.93 1.89 28.24
C PRO A 8 6.87 2.72 27.37
N GLY A 9 6.70 2.61 26.04
CA GLY A 9 7.48 3.37 25.07
C GLY A 9 8.18 2.50 24.03
N PRO A 10 9.10 3.08 23.24
CA PRO A 10 9.86 2.33 22.24
C PRO A 10 10.67 1.21 22.90
N SER A 11 10.52 -0.01 22.39
CA SER A 11 11.20 -1.19 22.93
C SER A 11 12.11 -1.82 21.88
N ALA A 12 13.32 -2.21 22.34
CA ALA A 12 14.27 -3.01 21.54
C ALA A 12 14.05 -4.53 21.72
N ASP A 13 12.97 -4.94 22.40
CA ASP A 13 12.66 -6.34 22.64
C ASP A 13 12.41 -7.09 21.32
N PRO A 14 13.10 -8.22 21.06
CA PRO A 14 12.99 -8.96 19.81
C PRO A 14 11.57 -9.48 19.54
N VAL A 15 10.77 -9.79 20.58
CA VAL A 15 9.38 -10.26 20.42
C VAL A 15 8.50 -9.11 19.93
N ILE A 16 8.67 -7.92 20.51
CA ILE A 16 7.94 -6.71 20.07
C ILE A 16 8.33 -6.35 18.65
N PHE A 17 9.62 -6.36 18.34
CA PHE A 17 10.10 -6.12 16.97
C PHE A 17 9.52 -7.13 15.99
N GLY A 18 9.54 -8.44 16.33
CA GLY A 18 9.01 -9.49 15.47
C GLY A 18 7.51 -9.31 15.18
N ILE A 19 6.71 -8.99 16.19
CA ILE A 19 5.27 -8.73 16.02
C ILE A 19 5.05 -7.54 15.07
N PHE A 20 5.71 -6.43 15.35
CA PHE A 20 5.48 -5.18 14.59
C PHE A 20 6.00 -5.26 13.16
N SER A 21 7.19 -5.81 12.95
CA SER A 21 7.78 -5.94 11.62
C SER A 21 6.94 -6.80 10.68
N HIS A 22 6.46 -7.96 11.17
CA HIS A 22 5.58 -8.81 10.39
C HIS A 22 4.21 -8.17 10.15
N PHE A 23 3.66 -7.47 11.14
CA PHE A 23 2.40 -6.75 10.98
C PHE A 23 2.48 -5.71 9.84
N GLU A 24 3.48 -4.84 9.85
CA GLU A 24 3.63 -3.78 8.84
C GLU A 24 3.88 -4.35 7.44
N ILE A 25 4.78 -5.34 7.32
CA ILE A 25 5.13 -5.89 6.01
C ILE A 25 4.01 -6.75 5.40
N LEU A 26 3.25 -7.47 6.22
CA LEU A 26 2.10 -8.24 5.75
C LEU A 26 0.94 -7.33 5.34
N LEU A 27 0.72 -6.22 6.04
CA LEU A 27 -0.23 -5.20 5.59
C LEU A 27 0.20 -4.58 4.26
N ALA A 28 1.47 -4.22 4.11
CA ALA A 28 2.00 -3.70 2.85
C ALA A 28 1.75 -4.68 1.68
N ALA A 29 2.05 -5.97 1.89
CA ALA A 29 1.81 -7.01 0.89
C ALA A 29 0.31 -7.20 0.59
N THR A 30 -0.55 -7.10 1.60
CA THR A 30 -2.01 -7.17 1.42
C THR A 30 -2.52 -6.04 0.53
N TYR A 31 -2.09 -4.79 0.81
CA TYR A 31 -2.47 -3.66 -0.04
C TYR A 31 -1.90 -3.75 -1.44
N GLN A 32 -0.66 -4.21 -1.59
CA GLN A 32 -0.12 -4.50 -2.92
C GLN A 32 -1.03 -5.45 -3.71
N GLY A 33 -1.45 -6.56 -3.11
CA GLY A 33 -2.35 -7.53 -3.75
C GLY A 33 -3.71 -6.93 -4.14
N VAL A 34 -4.28 -6.05 -3.31
CA VAL A 34 -5.53 -5.32 -3.63
C VAL A 34 -5.34 -4.42 -4.86
N GLY A 35 -4.23 -3.69 -4.92
CA GLY A 35 -3.93 -2.81 -6.05
C GLY A 35 -3.66 -3.57 -7.34
N GLU A 36 -2.89 -4.66 -7.29
CA GLU A 36 -2.63 -5.55 -8.43
C GLU A 36 -3.93 -6.17 -8.95
N ARG A 37 -4.80 -6.66 -8.06
CA ARG A 37 -6.12 -7.17 -8.45
C ARG A 37 -6.97 -6.11 -9.12
N ALA A 38 -6.91 -4.87 -8.71
CA ALA A 38 -7.66 -3.79 -9.35
C ALA A 38 -7.20 -3.55 -10.80
N VAL A 39 -5.89 -3.64 -11.06
CA VAL A 39 -5.34 -3.56 -12.42
C VAL A 39 -5.84 -4.71 -13.29
N GLU A 40 -5.82 -5.95 -12.78
CA GLU A 40 -6.31 -7.13 -13.49
C GLU A 40 -7.80 -6.99 -13.86
N VAL A 41 -8.65 -6.66 -12.88
CA VAL A 41 -10.10 -6.47 -13.09
C VAL A 41 -10.37 -5.40 -14.14
N ALA A 42 -9.63 -4.30 -14.11
CA ALA A 42 -9.79 -3.24 -15.09
C ALA A 42 -9.33 -3.69 -16.49
N ALA A 43 -8.21 -4.41 -16.59
CA ALA A 43 -7.71 -4.94 -17.86
C ALA A 43 -8.71 -5.92 -18.51
N GLU A 44 -9.27 -6.84 -17.73
CA GLU A 44 -10.32 -7.76 -18.17
C GLU A 44 -11.56 -7.02 -18.66
N HIS A 45 -12.00 -6.00 -17.91
CA HIS A 45 -13.18 -5.22 -18.26
C HIS A 45 -13.00 -4.45 -19.58
N VAL A 46 -11.88 -3.74 -19.76
CA VAL A 46 -11.64 -2.94 -20.96
C VAL A 46 -11.37 -3.77 -22.20
N ALA A 47 -10.90 -5.01 -22.04
CA ALA A 47 -10.68 -5.94 -23.14
C ALA A 47 -12.01 -6.40 -23.79
N THR A 48 -13.08 -6.50 -23.01
CA THR A 48 -14.37 -7.02 -23.46
C THR A 48 -15.39 -5.92 -23.78
N ARG A 49 -15.33 -4.79 -23.07
CA ARG A 49 -16.27 -3.68 -23.23
C ARG A 49 -16.06 -2.93 -24.54
N ARG A 50 -17.14 -2.71 -25.29
CA ARG A 50 -17.11 -1.94 -26.55
C ARG A 50 -17.61 -0.51 -26.34
N SER A 51 -16.91 0.43 -26.96
CA SER A 51 -17.34 1.82 -27.08
C SER A 51 -18.40 1.93 -28.20
N VAL A 52 -19.58 2.43 -27.87
CA VAL A 52 -20.63 2.72 -28.86
C VAL A 52 -20.19 3.81 -29.82
N LYS A 53 -19.47 4.83 -29.30
CA LYS A 53 -18.97 5.96 -30.09
C LYS A 53 -17.89 5.53 -31.09
N ASN A 54 -16.89 4.77 -30.61
CA ASN A 54 -15.70 4.45 -31.37
C ASN A 54 -15.78 3.09 -32.10
N GLN A 55 -16.86 2.34 -31.90
CA GLN A 55 -17.13 1.03 -32.49
C GLN A 55 -16.01 -0.03 -32.31
N THR A 56 -15.19 0.18 -31.26
CA THR A 56 -14.06 -0.71 -30.90
C THR A 56 -14.09 -1.02 -29.40
N THR A 57 -13.22 -1.93 -28.94
CA THR A 57 -13.08 -2.21 -27.50
C THR A 57 -12.39 -1.06 -26.79
N TYR A 58 -12.67 -0.89 -25.48
CA TYR A 58 -12.02 0.11 -24.63
C TYR A 58 -10.50 -0.08 -24.59
N SER A 59 -10.01 -1.30 -24.75
CA SER A 59 -8.59 -1.60 -24.82
C SER A 59 -7.85 -0.98 -26.03
N ASN A 60 -8.58 -0.45 -27.01
CA ASN A 60 -8.02 0.28 -28.16
C ASN A 60 -8.10 1.81 -28.00
N ASP A 61 -8.64 2.29 -26.90
CA ASP A 61 -8.69 3.72 -26.60
C ASP A 61 -7.39 4.17 -25.92
N PRO A 62 -6.65 5.16 -26.47
CA PRO A 62 -5.37 5.59 -25.94
C PRO A 62 -5.43 6.10 -24.47
N ASP A 63 -6.50 6.82 -24.11
CA ASP A 63 -6.65 7.39 -22.77
C ASP A 63 -6.93 6.28 -21.75
N ILE A 64 -7.73 5.29 -22.10
CA ILE A 64 -7.99 4.11 -21.27
C ILE A 64 -6.72 3.28 -21.10
N ARG A 65 -5.97 3.05 -22.17
CA ARG A 65 -4.68 2.35 -22.12
C ARG A 65 -3.70 3.06 -21.19
N TRP A 66 -3.64 4.37 -21.27
CA TRP A 66 -2.79 5.17 -20.38
C TRP A 66 -3.16 4.94 -18.91
N ARG A 67 -4.44 4.94 -18.56
CA ARG A 67 -4.91 4.71 -17.18
C ARG A 67 -4.55 3.33 -16.65
N ILE A 68 -4.69 2.30 -17.47
CA ILE A 68 -4.29 0.94 -17.09
C ILE A 68 -2.78 0.87 -16.85
N ALA A 69 -1.99 1.46 -17.76
CA ALA A 69 -0.55 1.51 -17.62
C ALA A 69 -0.12 2.30 -16.37
N GLU A 70 -0.74 3.45 -16.09
CA GLU A 70 -0.47 4.26 -14.89
C GLU A 70 -0.76 3.46 -13.62
N ALA A 71 -1.90 2.77 -13.53
CA ALA A 71 -2.22 1.93 -12.39
C ALA A 71 -1.18 0.82 -12.18
N ALA A 72 -0.77 0.15 -13.25
CA ALA A 72 0.24 -0.89 -13.20
C ALA A 72 1.62 -0.36 -12.78
N LEU A 73 2.04 0.81 -13.29
CA LEU A 73 3.32 1.44 -12.94
C LEU A 73 3.35 1.86 -11.48
N ILE A 74 2.27 2.42 -10.95
CA ILE A 74 2.13 2.77 -9.53
C ILE A 74 2.37 1.52 -8.66
N MET A 75 1.74 0.39 -8.98
CA MET A 75 1.89 -0.84 -8.20
C MET A 75 3.27 -1.48 -8.36
N ASN A 76 3.85 -1.41 -9.56
CA ASN A 76 5.19 -1.94 -9.81
C ASN A 76 6.27 -1.29 -8.94
N ALA A 77 6.11 -0.04 -8.57
CA ALA A 77 7.07 0.70 -7.75
C ALA A 77 7.13 0.22 -6.29
N VAL A 78 6.07 -0.38 -5.77
CA VAL A 78 5.93 -0.75 -4.34
C VAL A 78 6.58 -2.10 -4.02
N GLY A 79 6.40 -3.08 -4.87
CA GLY A 79 6.81 -4.46 -4.62
C GLY A 79 8.29 -4.67 -4.26
N PRO A 80 9.25 -3.99 -4.91
CA PRO A 80 10.67 -4.14 -4.59
C PRO A 80 11.01 -3.80 -3.14
N GLN A 81 10.46 -2.70 -2.60
CA GLN A 81 10.69 -2.27 -1.21
C GLN A 81 10.13 -3.28 -0.21
N ILE A 82 8.92 -3.79 -0.45
CA ILE A 82 8.28 -4.80 0.41
C ILE A 82 9.15 -6.07 0.46
N ARG A 83 9.58 -6.56 -0.71
CA ARG A 83 10.40 -7.78 -0.79
C ARG A 83 11.77 -7.61 -0.15
N GLU A 84 12.39 -6.45 -0.29
CA GLU A 84 13.67 -6.16 0.35
C GLU A 84 13.56 -6.19 1.87
N LEU A 85 12.58 -5.46 2.44
CA LEU A 85 12.37 -5.43 3.88
C LEU A 85 11.97 -6.79 4.45
N ALA A 86 11.13 -7.55 3.74
CA ALA A 86 10.77 -8.90 4.14
C ALA A 86 11.99 -9.82 4.20
N ARG A 87 12.84 -9.79 3.16
CA ARG A 87 14.09 -10.56 3.14
C ARG A 87 15.02 -10.17 4.29
N ASP A 88 15.18 -8.88 4.55
CA ASP A 88 16.07 -8.41 5.62
C ASP A 88 15.56 -8.80 7.02
N ILE A 89 14.23 -8.92 7.20
CA ILE A 89 13.65 -9.50 8.43
C ILE A 89 14.06 -10.98 8.55
N ASP A 90 13.89 -11.76 7.48
CA ASP A 90 14.20 -13.20 7.47
C ASP A 90 15.70 -13.46 7.65
N GLU A 91 16.56 -12.62 7.10
CA GLU A 91 18.03 -12.74 7.19
C GLU A 91 18.60 -12.11 8.48
N GLY A 92 17.77 -11.46 9.29
CA GLY A 92 18.19 -10.83 10.54
C GLY A 92 19.13 -9.63 10.33
N VAL A 93 18.96 -8.89 9.24
CA VAL A 93 19.77 -7.69 8.94
C VAL A 93 19.52 -6.63 10.01
N ASP A 94 20.60 -6.05 10.54
CA ASP A 94 20.49 -4.93 11.46
C ASP A 94 20.39 -3.59 10.72
N ARG A 95 19.20 -3.00 10.70
CA ARG A 95 18.95 -1.64 10.20
C ARG A 95 18.87 -0.61 11.33
N GLY A 96 19.10 -1.03 12.57
CA GLY A 96 19.12 -0.18 13.74
C GLY A 96 17.84 0.66 13.90
N ARG A 97 18.00 1.95 14.19
CA ARG A 97 16.89 2.90 14.40
C ARG A 97 16.02 3.14 13.16
N SER A 98 16.46 2.74 11.97
CA SER A 98 15.70 2.95 10.73
C SER A 98 14.64 1.88 10.47
N TRP A 99 14.65 0.75 11.20
CA TRP A 99 13.70 -0.34 10.99
C TRP A 99 12.24 0.13 11.00
N MET A 100 11.81 0.73 12.10
CA MET A 100 10.41 1.12 12.27
C MET A 100 9.96 2.17 11.24
N PRO A 101 10.72 3.26 11.01
CA PRO A 101 10.38 4.20 9.94
C PRO A 101 10.28 3.55 8.56
N GLN A 102 11.18 2.62 8.21
CA GLN A 102 11.16 1.98 6.90
C GLN A 102 9.99 1.01 6.71
N LEU A 103 9.64 0.23 7.74
CA LEU A 103 8.46 -0.64 7.72
C LEU A 103 7.17 0.16 7.56
N SER A 104 7.01 1.21 8.37
CA SER A 104 5.89 2.13 8.27
C SER A 104 5.82 2.82 6.89
N ALA A 105 6.97 3.20 6.32
CA ALA A 105 7.03 3.79 4.98
C ALA A 105 6.56 2.80 3.90
N ALA A 106 7.00 1.55 3.96
CA ALA A 106 6.57 0.52 3.01
C ALA A 106 5.05 0.27 3.08
N LYS A 107 4.49 0.18 4.30
CA LYS A 107 3.04 0.01 4.51
C LYS A 107 2.25 1.19 3.96
N ASN A 108 2.64 2.41 4.29
CA ASN A 108 1.93 3.61 3.84
C ASN A 108 2.07 3.79 2.32
N ALA A 109 3.27 3.59 1.76
CA ALA A 109 3.48 3.65 0.31
C ALA A 109 2.59 2.62 -0.44
N ALA A 110 2.46 1.40 0.09
CA ALA A 110 1.59 0.39 -0.48
C ALA A 110 0.11 0.80 -0.42
N ALA A 111 -0.37 1.30 0.72
CA ALA A 111 -1.76 1.73 0.89
C ALA A 111 -2.12 2.90 -0.04
N GLU A 112 -1.28 3.93 -0.11
CA GLU A 112 -1.50 5.08 -0.99
C GLU A 112 -1.41 4.71 -2.48
N ALA A 113 -0.43 3.89 -2.84
CA ALA A 113 -0.29 3.38 -4.20
C ALA A 113 -1.52 2.59 -4.64
N THR A 114 -2.02 1.72 -3.75
CA THR A 114 -3.23 0.93 -3.99
C THR A 114 -4.44 1.81 -4.22
N LEU A 115 -4.67 2.81 -3.38
CA LEU A 115 -5.80 3.73 -3.53
C LEU A 115 -5.75 4.45 -4.89
N ARG A 116 -4.58 4.97 -5.27
CA ARG A 116 -4.36 5.62 -6.56
C ARG A 116 -4.53 4.66 -7.74
N ALA A 117 -4.03 3.45 -7.65
CA ALA A 117 -4.16 2.43 -8.70
C ALA A 117 -5.62 2.02 -8.91
N VAL A 118 -6.37 1.77 -7.82
CA VAL A 118 -7.80 1.45 -7.89
C VAL A 118 -8.59 2.62 -8.48
N GLU A 119 -8.27 3.86 -8.15
CA GLU A 119 -8.90 5.04 -8.76
C GLU A 119 -8.68 5.08 -10.27
N GLN A 120 -7.46 4.84 -10.77
CA GLN A 120 -7.18 4.79 -12.21
C GLN A 120 -7.92 3.62 -12.88
N ALA A 121 -7.97 2.46 -12.24
CA ALA A 121 -8.71 1.30 -12.70
C ALA A 121 -10.23 1.60 -12.84
N MET A 122 -10.82 2.25 -11.84
CA MET A 122 -12.23 2.67 -11.90
C MET A 122 -12.48 3.68 -13.01
N ARG A 123 -11.59 4.66 -13.21
CA ARG A 123 -11.68 5.63 -14.30
C ARG A 123 -11.59 4.98 -15.68
N ALA A 124 -10.77 3.92 -15.83
CA ALA A 124 -10.68 3.15 -17.06
C ALA A 124 -11.96 2.37 -17.37
N CYS A 125 -12.62 1.81 -16.34
CA CYS A 125 -13.88 1.08 -16.46
C CYS A 125 -15.10 1.99 -16.64
N GLY A 126 -14.99 3.25 -16.26
CA GLY A 126 -16.07 4.22 -16.31
C GLY A 126 -17.17 3.98 -15.27
N GLY A 127 -18.36 4.54 -15.48
CA GLY A 127 -19.44 4.56 -14.49
C GLY A 127 -19.92 3.19 -14.00
N SER A 128 -19.65 2.11 -14.71
CA SER A 128 -19.97 0.75 -14.25
C SER A 128 -19.20 0.35 -12.98
N ALA A 129 -18.00 0.87 -12.79
CA ALA A 129 -17.18 0.61 -11.60
C ALA A 129 -17.73 1.22 -10.30
N TYR A 130 -18.67 2.15 -10.40
CA TYR A 130 -19.34 2.77 -9.25
C TYR A 130 -20.35 1.84 -8.56
N TYR A 131 -20.97 0.91 -9.30
CA TYR A 131 -21.99 0.04 -8.72
C TYR A 131 -21.41 -0.95 -7.70
N ASN A 132 -22.15 -1.20 -6.62
CA ASN A 132 -21.76 -2.12 -5.55
C ASN A 132 -21.50 -3.57 -6.02
N THR A 133 -22.07 -3.95 -7.15
CA THR A 133 -21.87 -5.27 -7.79
C THR A 133 -20.54 -5.37 -8.54
N HIS A 134 -19.86 -4.24 -8.78
CA HIS A 134 -18.57 -4.25 -9.45
C HIS A 134 -17.44 -4.46 -8.45
N GLU A 135 -16.49 -5.35 -8.76
CA GLU A 135 -15.40 -5.70 -7.84
C GLU A 135 -14.54 -4.48 -7.48
N LEU A 136 -14.27 -3.57 -8.42
CA LEU A 136 -13.50 -2.35 -8.14
C LEU A 136 -14.13 -1.46 -7.06
N SER A 137 -15.46 -1.42 -6.96
CA SER A 137 -16.15 -0.69 -5.89
C SER A 137 -15.84 -1.26 -4.51
N ARG A 138 -15.69 -2.58 -4.38
CA ARG A 138 -15.24 -3.24 -3.15
C ARG A 138 -13.76 -2.95 -2.89
N LEU A 139 -12.89 -3.17 -3.89
CA LEU A 139 -11.45 -2.94 -3.76
C LEU A 139 -11.12 -1.49 -3.37
N TYR A 140 -11.91 -0.52 -3.85
CA TYR A 140 -11.74 0.89 -3.45
C TYR A 140 -12.02 1.10 -1.95
N ARG A 141 -13.11 0.52 -1.43
CA ARG A 141 -13.41 0.60 0.01
C ARG A 141 -12.37 -0.12 0.85
N ASP A 142 -11.88 -1.28 0.39
CA ASP A 142 -10.83 -2.04 1.06
C ASP A 142 -9.52 -1.24 1.10
N ALA A 143 -9.17 -0.56 0.00
CA ALA A 143 -7.98 0.31 -0.08
C ALA A 143 -8.04 1.50 0.90
N LEU A 144 -9.23 2.10 1.11
CA LEU A 144 -9.40 3.20 2.06
C LEU A 144 -9.02 2.83 3.50
N ALA A 145 -9.20 1.57 3.91
CA ALA A 145 -8.84 1.11 5.25
C ALA A 145 -7.35 1.29 5.55
N GLY A 146 -6.50 1.25 4.53
CA GLY A 146 -5.05 1.44 4.66
C GLY A 146 -4.62 2.80 5.19
N LEU A 147 -5.47 3.83 5.02
CA LEU A 147 -5.20 5.18 5.52
C LEU A 147 -5.33 5.28 7.05
N PHE A 148 -6.08 4.38 7.68
CA PHE A 148 -6.44 4.44 9.10
C PHE A 148 -5.75 3.38 9.96
N GLN A 149 -5.14 2.38 9.34
CA GLN A 149 -4.45 1.32 10.06
C GLN A 149 -3.09 1.80 10.56
N PRO A 150 -2.68 1.40 11.78
CA PRO A 150 -1.33 1.63 12.26
C PRO A 150 -0.28 0.96 11.34
N SER A 151 0.86 1.57 11.06
CA SER A 151 1.17 2.97 11.36
C SER A 151 0.54 3.87 10.28
N ASP A 152 -0.16 4.93 10.69
CA ASP A 152 -0.73 5.91 9.78
C ASP A 152 0.31 6.93 9.27
N GLN A 153 -0.11 7.83 8.40
CA GLN A 153 0.78 8.82 7.78
C GLN A 153 1.39 9.78 8.80
N GLU A 154 0.64 10.19 9.80
CA GLU A 154 1.09 11.07 10.87
C GLU A 154 2.19 10.41 11.72
N SER A 155 1.98 9.17 12.12
CA SER A 155 2.96 8.36 12.85
C SER A 155 4.23 8.13 12.04
N LEU A 156 4.08 7.86 10.74
CA LEU A 156 5.20 7.71 9.81
C LEU A 156 6.05 8.99 9.74
N HIS A 157 5.42 10.16 9.53
CA HIS A 157 6.14 11.42 9.43
C HIS A 157 6.86 11.77 10.74
N ALA A 158 6.22 11.53 11.89
CA ALA A 158 6.84 11.72 13.20
C ALA A 158 8.06 10.80 13.39
N ALA A 159 7.96 9.52 13.00
CA ALA A 159 9.06 8.57 13.08
C ALA A 159 10.25 8.96 12.20
N TRP A 160 10.00 9.38 10.96
CA TRP A 160 11.03 9.86 10.04
C TRP A 160 11.66 11.18 10.51
N ALA A 161 10.87 12.13 11.00
CA ALA A 161 11.39 13.38 11.56
C ALA A 161 12.32 13.11 12.74
N ASN A 162 11.93 12.22 13.65
CA ASN A 162 12.77 11.83 14.79
C ASN A 162 14.06 11.11 14.35
N LEU A 163 14.02 10.35 13.25
CA LEU A 163 15.22 9.70 12.73
C LEU A 163 16.23 10.71 12.17
N ILE A 164 15.76 11.77 11.52
CA ILE A 164 16.58 12.78 10.85
C ILE A 164 17.01 13.90 11.81
N LEU A 165 16.08 14.41 12.61
CA LEU A 165 16.25 15.60 13.42
C LEU A 165 16.49 15.31 14.92
N GLY A 166 16.27 14.06 15.35
CA GLY A 166 16.21 13.70 16.75
C GLY A 166 14.81 13.93 17.37
N PRO A 167 14.61 13.50 18.63
CA PRO A 167 13.33 13.70 19.32
C PRO A 167 13.07 15.19 19.61
N ILE A 168 11.78 15.55 19.65
CA ILE A 168 11.38 16.91 20.03
C ILE A 168 11.78 17.17 21.49
N GLU A 169 12.57 18.21 21.72
CA GLU A 169 12.89 18.69 23.07
C GLU A 169 11.62 19.32 23.65
N LYS A 170 11.23 18.87 24.86
CA LYS A 170 10.14 19.53 25.60
C LYS A 170 10.65 20.88 26.08
N ALA A 171 9.93 21.95 25.76
CA ALA A 171 10.15 23.25 26.37
C ALA A 171 10.06 23.10 27.90
N GLN A 172 11.09 23.57 28.60
CA GLN A 172 11.14 23.58 30.07
C GLN A 172 10.18 24.62 30.62
#